data_cda9de9672d6da676a22a50a85278cf4
#
_entry.id   cda9de9672d6da676a22a50a85278cf4
#
_cell.length_a   1.000
_cell.length_b   1.000
_cell.length_c   1.000
_cell.angle_alpha   90.00
_cell.angle_beta   90.00
_cell.angle_gamma   90.00
#
_symmetry.space_group_name_H-M   'P 1'
#
loop_
_entity.id
_entity.type
_entity.pdbx_description
1 polymer ?
#
loop_
_entity_poly.entity_id
_entity_poly.type
_entity_poly.pdbx_seq_one_letter_code
_entity_poly.pdbx_strand_id
1 'polypeptide(L)'
;GTDYRAWKFRSSKAARKEHFCIVLHTDQTETIEEWEQGIQTALHRIAPKGKVSSKTIIQDKKQTRSWWNSFWQRSFIEAEGEAKEITRNYTLFRYMLGCNAYGSVPTKFNGGLFTFDPCHVDEKQSFTPDYRKWGGGTMTAQNQRLVYWPMLKSGDFDMMPSQFDFYNRMLKNAELRSRIYWQHDGACFSEQIENFGLPNPAEYGFKRPDWFDKGLEYNAWLEYEWDTVLEFCQMILETKNYANADITPYLPLIESSLTFFDEHYQQLASRRGRKALDGNGHLILFPGSACETYKMTNNASSTIAALKVVLETYGEKEEMLKAIPPIPLRYIEIKDTLNPTIAPVLKQTISPAVSWERINNVETPQLYPVFPWRIYGVGKEDLDIARNTYFYDPDAIKFRSHTGWKQDNIWAACLGLTEEAKKLSLAKLSNGPHRFPAFWGPGYDWTPDHNWGGSGMIGLQEMLLQTNGEQILLFPAWPKEWNVHFKLHAPGETTVEATLKNGKVTDLKVLPESRKKDIVIMIEKEK
;
A
#
# COMPACT_ATOMS: atom_id res chain seq x y z
N GLY A 1 -2.47 -3.91 35.97
CA GLY A 1 -2.78 -5.33 35.92
C GLY A 1 -3.89 -5.59 34.93
N THR A 2 -3.71 -6.54 34.03
CA THR A 2 -4.74 -6.97 33.11
C THR A 2 -5.57 -8.05 33.80
N ASP A 3 -6.87 -7.85 33.85
CA ASP A 3 -7.81 -8.89 34.31
C ASP A 3 -7.92 -9.97 33.23
N TYR A 4 -7.30 -11.10 33.48
CA TYR A 4 -7.51 -12.28 32.63
C TYR A 4 -8.76 -13.01 33.06
N ARG A 5 -9.69 -13.22 32.13
CA ARG A 5 -10.71 -14.27 32.27
C ARG A 5 -10.13 -15.56 31.69
N ALA A 6 -9.84 -16.50 32.54
CA ALA A 6 -9.37 -17.83 32.14
C ALA A 6 -10.50 -18.83 32.21
N TRP A 7 -10.54 -19.74 31.24
CA TRP A 7 -11.49 -20.86 31.19
C TRP A 7 -10.72 -22.17 31.30
N LYS A 8 -11.17 -23.04 32.14
CA LYS A 8 -10.60 -24.37 32.32
C LYS A 8 -11.62 -25.43 31.89
N PHE A 9 -11.24 -26.22 30.91
CA PHE A 9 -12.00 -27.39 30.50
C PHE A 9 -11.40 -28.63 31.19
N ARG A 10 -12.26 -29.46 31.73
CA ARG A 10 -11.88 -30.72 32.35
C ARG A 10 -12.74 -31.83 31.78
N SER A 11 -12.13 -32.89 31.24
CA SER A 11 -12.89 -34.05 30.80
C SER A 11 -13.52 -34.77 32.01
N SER A 12 -14.71 -35.30 31.84
CA SER A 12 -15.42 -36.04 32.89
C SER A 12 -14.81 -37.42 33.14
N LYS A 13 -14.01 -37.94 32.20
CA LYS A 13 -13.35 -39.23 32.27
C LYS A 13 -11.92 -39.13 31.77
N ALA A 14 -11.02 -39.94 32.30
CA ALA A 14 -9.67 -40.05 31.78
C ALA A 14 -9.70 -40.58 30.33
N ALA A 15 -9.04 -39.88 29.42
CA ALA A 15 -8.94 -40.28 28.02
C ALA A 15 -7.45 -40.27 27.57
N ARG A 16 -7.10 -41.23 26.71
CA ARG A 16 -5.75 -41.29 26.13
C ARG A 16 -5.53 -40.23 25.05
N LYS A 17 -6.61 -39.71 24.47
CA LYS A 17 -6.58 -38.71 23.39
C LYS A 17 -7.83 -37.86 23.47
N GLU A 18 -7.62 -36.55 23.47
CA GLU A 18 -8.68 -35.54 23.41
C GLU A 18 -8.50 -34.69 22.15
N HIS A 19 -9.62 -34.28 21.56
CA HIS A 19 -9.65 -33.34 20.45
C HIS A 19 -10.42 -32.10 20.89
N PHE A 20 -9.77 -30.95 20.81
CA PHE A 20 -10.37 -29.66 21.04
C PHE A 20 -10.55 -28.95 19.70
N CYS A 21 -11.72 -28.36 19.49
CA CYS A 21 -12.03 -27.51 18.38
C CYS A 21 -12.40 -26.13 18.94
N ILE A 22 -11.71 -25.09 18.48
CA ILE A 22 -12.02 -23.70 18.80
C ILE A 22 -12.55 -23.07 17.54
N VAL A 23 -13.78 -22.54 17.61
CA VAL A 23 -14.41 -21.80 16.52
C VAL A 23 -14.40 -20.33 16.89
N LEU A 24 -13.82 -19.51 16.01
CA LEU A 24 -13.87 -18.07 16.09
C LEU A 24 -14.91 -17.56 15.10
N HIS A 25 -15.73 -16.63 15.54
CA HIS A 25 -16.73 -15.97 14.70
C HIS A 25 -16.70 -14.47 14.96
N THR A 26 -16.58 -13.71 13.90
CA THR A 26 -16.68 -12.25 13.90
C THR A 26 -17.65 -11.85 12.82
N ASP A 27 -18.61 -11.01 13.15
CA ASP A 27 -19.62 -10.51 12.22
C ASP A 27 -20.16 -9.15 12.69
N GLN A 28 -20.73 -8.38 11.77
CA GLN A 28 -21.51 -7.20 12.07
C GLN A 28 -22.98 -7.51 11.74
N THR A 29 -23.77 -7.70 12.76
CA THR A 29 -25.19 -8.06 12.66
C THR A 29 -26.04 -6.98 13.32
N GLU A 30 -27.32 -6.92 12.98
CA GLU A 30 -28.25 -5.97 13.60
C GLU A 30 -28.61 -6.39 15.03
N THR A 31 -28.57 -7.69 15.32
CA THR A 31 -28.94 -8.24 16.62
C THR A 31 -27.90 -9.24 17.16
N ILE A 32 -27.88 -9.43 18.47
CA ILE A 32 -27.03 -10.44 19.13
C ILE A 32 -27.46 -11.85 18.73
N GLU A 33 -28.73 -12.08 18.55
CA GLU A 33 -29.30 -13.37 18.15
C GLU A 33 -28.81 -13.80 16.77
N GLU A 34 -28.72 -12.89 15.82
CA GLU A 34 -28.12 -13.15 14.51
C GLU A 34 -26.63 -13.52 14.61
N TRP A 35 -25.89 -12.81 15.46
CA TRP A 35 -24.48 -13.13 15.71
C TRP A 35 -24.31 -14.52 16.35
N GLU A 36 -25.12 -14.85 17.35
CA GLU A 36 -25.15 -16.20 17.98
C GLU A 36 -25.51 -17.28 16.95
N GLN A 37 -26.46 -17.01 16.05
CA GLN A 37 -26.82 -17.93 14.98
C GLN A 37 -25.64 -18.17 14.03
N GLY A 38 -24.83 -17.14 13.75
CA GLY A 38 -23.57 -17.24 12.99
C GLY A 38 -22.58 -18.22 13.62
N ILE A 39 -22.37 -18.15 14.95
CA ILE A 39 -21.55 -19.12 15.71
C ILE A 39 -22.11 -20.54 15.58
N GLN A 40 -23.43 -20.71 15.77
CA GLN A 40 -24.06 -22.03 15.67
C GLN A 40 -23.92 -22.63 14.27
N THR A 41 -24.04 -21.80 13.24
CA THR A 41 -23.83 -22.20 11.84
C THR A 41 -22.38 -22.66 11.60
N ALA A 42 -21.42 -21.93 12.10
CA ALA A 42 -19.99 -22.28 12.00
C ALA A 42 -19.68 -23.58 12.77
N LEU A 43 -20.20 -23.72 13.98
CA LEU A 43 -20.10 -24.96 14.79
C LEU A 43 -20.72 -26.16 14.09
N HIS A 44 -21.92 -26.01 13.54
CA HIS A 44 -22.62 -27.10 12.84
C HIS A 44 -21.86 -27.56 11.59
N ARG A 45 -21.24 -26.63 10.84
CA ARG A 45 -20.42 -26.95 9.67
C ARG A 45 -19.20 -27.81 10.04
N ILE A 46 -18.53 -27.50 11.14
CA ILE A 46 -17.30 -28.18 11.59
C ILE A 46 -17.63 -29.47 12.36
N ALA A 47 -18.66 -29.45 13.19
CA ALA A 47 -19.04 -30.53 14.08
C ALA A 47 -20.55 -30.83 14.00
N PRO A 48 -21.07 -31.31 12.83
CA PRO A 48 -22.48 -31.57 12.60
C PRO A 48 -22.98 -32.67 13.52
N LYS A 49 -23.37 -32.67 14.59
CA LYS A 49 -23.74 -33.65 15.68
C LYS A 49 -22.83 -33.50 16.91
N GLY A 50 -22.20 -32.31 17.09
CA GLY A 50 -21.33 -32.03 18.25
C GLY A 50 -20.02 -32.82 18.27
N LYS A 51 -19.62 -33.43 17.14
CA LYS A 51 -18.35 -34.18 17.03
C LYS A 51 -17.64 -33.86 15.72
N VAL A 52 -16.37 -33.48 15.81
CA VAL A 52 -15.50 -33.35 14.64
C VAL A 52 -15.07 -34.76 14.19
N SER A 53 -15.35 -35.09 12.93
CA SER A 53 -14.95 -36.39 12.40
C SER A 53 -13.51 -36.38 11.91
N SER A 54 -12.79 -37.50 12.04
CA SER A 54 -11.45 -37.67 11.48
C SER A 54 -11.43 -37.48 9.95
N LYS A 55 -12.52 -37.82 9.26
CA LYS A 55 -12.70 -37.64 7.83
C LYS A 55 -12.70 -36.14 7.46
N THR A 56 -13.44 -35.33 8.21
CA THR A 56 -13.48 -33.86 8.03
C THR A 56 -12.10 -33.26 8.20
N ILE A 57 -11.40 -33.62 9.29
CA ILE A 57 -10.02 -33.11 9.53
C ILE A 57 -9.06 -33.48 8.40
N ILE A 58 -9.12 -34.69 7.87
CA ILE A 58 -8.27 -35.14 6.76
C ILE A 58 -8.58 -34.35 5.48
N GLN A 59 -9.87 -34.13 5.21
CA GLN A 59 -10.31 -33.36 4.06
C GLN A 59 -9.87 -31.89 4.15
N ASP A 60 -10.07 -31.25 5.30
CA ASP A 60 -9.69 -29.86 5.53
C ASP A 60 -8.16 -29.68 5.39
N LYS A 61 -7.37 -30.62 5.95
CA LYS A 61 -5.91 -30.62 5.76
C LYS A 61 -5.52 -30.75 4.30
N LYS A 62 -6.23 -31.58 3.52
CA LYS A 62 -5.98 -31.74 2.09
C LYS A 62 -6.28 -30.45 1.33
N GLN A 63 -7.43 -29.81 1.63
CA GLN A 63 -7.81 -28.54 1.00
C GLN A 63 -6.85 -27.42 1.35
N THR A 64 -6.48 -27.26 2.61
CA THR A 64 -5.51 -26.27 3.07
C THR A 64 -4.15 -26.47 2.38
N ARG A 65 -3.67 -27.72 2.29
CA ARG A 65 -2.41 -28.02 1.58
C ARG A 65 -2.51 -27.70 0.09
N SER A 66 -3.64 -28.01 -0.55
CA SER A 66 -3.88 -27.70 -1.96
C SER A 66 -3.86 -26.18 -2.20
N TRP A 67 -4.52 -25.42 -1.34
CA TRP A 67 -4.53 -23.96 -1.41
C TRP A 67 -3.12 -23.37 -1.29
N TRP A 68 -2.34 -23.77 -0.27
CA TRP A 68 -0.97 -23.33 -0.08
C TRP A 68 -0.07 -23.69 -1.27
N ASN A 69 -0.22 -24.89 -1.82
CA ASN A 69 0.53 -25.27 -3.03
C ASN A 69 0.21 -24.35 -4.21
N SER A 70 -1.07 -24.07 -4.45
CA SER A 70 -1.50 -23.14 -5.51
C SER A 70 -1.00 -21.72 -5.25
N PHE A 71 -1.06 -21.25 -4.00
CA PHE A 71 -0.56 -19.95 -3.59
C PHE A 71 0.94 -19.78 -3.89
N TRP A 72 1.77 -20.76 -3.49
CA TRP A 72 3.21 -20.71 -3.72
C TRP A 72 3.60 -20.81 -5.19
N GLN A 73 2.77 -21.47 -6.01
CA GLN A 73 3.01 -21.57 -7.44
C GLN A 73 2.70 -20.29 -8.23
N ARG A 74 1.97 -19.33 -7.65
CA ARG A 74 1.63 -18.06 -8.32
C ARG A 74 2.88 -17.23 -8.59
N SER A 75 3.71 -17.06 -7.58
CA SER A 75 4.94 -16.28 -7.67
C SER A 75 5.96 -16.65 -6.61
N PHE A 76 7.21 -16.31 -6.86
CA PHE A 76 8.31 -16.44 -5.90
C PHE A 76 9.50 -15.56 -6.33
N ILE A 77 10.38 -15.27 -5.40
CA ILE A 77 11.70 -14.66 -5.63
C ILE A 77 12.70 -15.43 -4.78
N GLU A 78 13.63 -16.13 -5.41
CA GLU A 78 14.63 -16.96 -4.76
C GLU A 78 16.03 -16.52 -5.22
N ALA A 79 16.81 -15.94 -4.32
CA ALA A 79 18.15 -15.49 -4.62
C ALA A 79 19.20 -16.22 -3.77
N GLU A 80 20.44 -16.16 -4.24
CA GLU A 80 21.61 -16.75 -3.59
C GLU A 80 22.50 -15.64 -2.99
N GLY A 81 23.50 -16.07 -2.18
CA GLY A 81 24.50 -15.16 -1.63
C GLY A 81 23.90 -14.10 -0.70
N GLU A 82 24.28 -12.85 -0.89
CA GLU A 82 23.89 -11.70 -0.08
C GLU A 82 22.37 -11.46 -0.11
N ALA A 83 21.71 -11.70 -1.24
CA ALA A 83 20.28 -11.51 -1.40
C ALA A 83 19.41 -12.64 -0.82
N LYS A 84 19.99 -13.76 -0.39
CA LYS A 84 19.25 -14.92 0.12
C LYS A 84 18.40 -14.58 1.34
N GLU A 85 18.90 -13.76 2.25
CA GLU A 85 18.16 -13.40 3.46
C GLU A 85 16.93 -12.54 3.14
N ILE A 86 17.10 -11.54 2.29
CA ILE A 86 16.00 -10.62 1.95
C ILE A 86 14.92 -11.30 1.12
N THR A 87 15.26 -12.24 0.25
CA THR A 87 14.26 -13.01 -0.51
C THR A 87 13.56 -14.06 0.35
N ARG A 88 14.22 -14.62 1.35
CA ARG A 88 13.54 -15.40 2.39
C ARG A 88 12.54 -14.54 3.16
N ASN A 89 12.91 -13.33 3.54
CA ASN A 89 12.03 -12.42 4.29
C ASN A 89 10.87 -11.92 3.42
N TYR A 90 11.07 -11.73 2.12
CA TYR A 90 9.97 -11.56 1.15
C TYR A 90 8.95 -12.73 1.22
N THR A 91 9.44 -13.96 1.22
CA THR A 91 8.59 -15.16 1.31
C THR A 91 7.84 -15.22 2.64
N LEU A 92 8.49 -14.89 3.75
CA LEU A 92 7.85 -14.83 5.08
C LEU A 92 6.76 -13.77 5.14
N PHE A 93 6.98 -12.59 4.56
CA PHE A 93 5.96 -11.57 4.51
C PHE A 93 4.76 -11.99 3.63
N ARG A 94 5.03 -12.56 2.45
CA ARG A 94 3.96 -13.10 1.60
C ARG A 94 3.17 -14.22 2.29
N TYR A 95 3.82 -15.05 3.11
CA TYR A 95 3.14 -16.02 3.98
C TYR A 95 2.18 -15.33 4.95
N MET A 96 2.59 -14.23 5.58
CA MET A 96 1.72 -13.46 6.49
C MET A 96 0.50 -12.89 5.75
N LEU A 97 0.68 -12.39 4.53
CA LEU A 97 -0.44 -11.95 3.69
C LEU A 97 -1.40 -13.10 3.38
N GLY A 98 -0.89 -14.26 3.01
CA GLY A 98 -1.70 -15.46 2.76
C GLY A 98 -2.49 -15.92 3.99
N CYS A 99 -1.94 -15.76 5.19
CA CYS A 99 -2.66 -16.06 6.44
C CYS A 99 -3.82 -15.09 6.72
N ASN A 100 -3.75 -13.88 6.19
CA ASN A 100 -4.79 -12.84 6.32
C ASN A 100 -5.77 -12.80 5.14
N ALA A 101 -5.61 -13.66 4.14
CA ALA A 101 -6.47 -13.69 2.97
C ALA A 101 -7.94 -13.93 3.34
N TYR A 102 -8.86 -13.35 2.58
CA TYR A 102 -10.30 -13.65 2.62
C TYR A 102 -11.05 -13.22 3.89
N GLY A 103 -10.64 -12.14 4.53
CA GLY A 103 -11.46 -11.50 5.56
C GLY A 103 -12.56 -10.61 4.95
N SER A 104 -13.64 -10.37 5.71
CA SER A 104 -14.61 -9.31 5.40
C SER A 104 -14.06 -7.90 5.68
N VAL A 105 -12.95 -7.82 6.39
CA VAL A 105 -12.20 -6.61 6.73
C VAL A 105 -10.77 -6.76 6.19
N PRO A 106 -10.16 -5.71 5.65
CA PRO A 106 -8.83 -5.82 5.09
C PRO A 106 -7.76 -6.17 6.13
N THR A 107 -6.65 -6.73 5.68
CA THR A 107 -5.46 -6.91 6.50
C THR A 107 -4.99 -5.56 7.02
N LYS A 108 -4.89 -5.42 8.34
CA LYS A 108 -4.42 -4.18 8.95
C LYS A 108 -2.93 -3.97 8.68
N PHE A 109 -2.53 -2.71 8.47
CA PHE A 109 -1.15 -2.34 8.18
C PHE A 109 -0.18 -2.56 9.36
N ASN A 110 -0.69 -2.76 10.59
CA ASN A 110 0.12 -3.04 11.77
C ASN A 110 -0.50 -4.10 12.67
N GLY A 111 0.34 -4.75 13.49
CA GLY A 111 -0.09 -5.77 14.45
C GLY A 111 -0.48 -7.12 13.84
N GLY A 112 -0.83 -7.18 12.58
CA GLY A 112 -1.17 -8.41 11.84
C GLY A 112 -2.13 -9.34 12.55
N LEU A 113 -1.95 -10.64 12.33
CA LEU A 113 -2.71 -11.73 12.97
C LEU A 113 -2.36 -11.95 14.44
N PHE A 114 -1.21 -11.46 14.89
CA PHE A 114 -0.68 -11.85 16.17
C PHE A 114 -0.96 -10.77 17.21
N THR A 115 -1.45 -11.20 18.36
CA THR A 115 -1.46 -10.43 19.59
C THR A 115 -0.32 -10.94 20.48
N PHE A 116 0.47 -10.06 21.06
CA PHE A 116 1.52 -10.39 22.01
C PHE A 116 1.82 -9.18 22.88
N ASP A 117 2.38 -9.45 24.06
CA ASP A 117 2.72 -8.36 24.97
C ASP A 117 3.82 -7.46 24.35
N PRO A 118 3.59 -6.15 24.29
CA PRO A 118 4.57 -5.21 23.75
C PRO A 118 5.93 -5.28 24.45
N CYS A 119 5.98 -5.67 25.71
CA CYS A 119 7.23 -5.84 26.48
C CYS A 119 8.19 -6.87 25.86
N HIS A 120 7.70 -7.82 25.04
CA HIS A 120 8.56 -8.73 24.29
C HIS A 120 9.27 -8.07 23.09
N VAL A 121 8.86 -6.87 22.73
CA VAL A 121 9.43 -6.07 21.64
C VAL A 121 10.15 -4.84 22.22
N ASP A 122 9.51 -4.16 23.17
CA ASP A 122 10.04 -3.00 23.86
C ASP A 122 9.57 -3.05 25.33
N GLU A 123 10.50 -3.32 26.25
CA GLU A 123 10.23 -3.43 27.70
C GLU A 123 9.64 -2.16 28.34
N LYS A 124 9.80 -1.01 27.67
CA LYS A 124 9.25 0.26 28.14
C LYS A 124 7.75 0.42 27.85
N GLN A 125 7.18 -0.46 27.04
CA GLN A 125 5.77 -0.41 26.68
C GLN A 125 4.92 -1.19 27.69
N SER A 126 3.87 -0.55 28.18
CA SER A 126 2.93 -1.12 29.17
C SER A 126 1.53 -1.35 28.62
N PHE A 127 1.41 -1.59 27.33
CA PHE A 127 0.13 -1.80 26.67
C PHE A 127 -0.37 -3.24 26.80
N THR A 128 -1.68 -3.42 26.61
CA THR A 128 -2.28 -4.76 26.56
C THR A 128 -1.91 -5.49 25.26
N PRO A 129 -2.01 -6.83 25.20
CA PRO A 129 -1.75 -7.60 23.97
C PRO A 129 -2.65 -7.21 22.79
N ASP A 130 -3.83 -6.66 23.06
CA ASP A 130 -4.78 -6.22 22.04
C ASP A 130 -4.52 -4.80 21.52
N TYR A 131 -3.58 -4.09 22.13
CA TYR A 131 -3.27 -2.74 21.71
C TYR A 131 -2.72 -2.72 20.28
N ARG A 132 -3.21 -1.76 19.52
CA ARG A 132 -2.69 -1.41 18.19
C ARG A 132 -2.46 0.09 18.14
N LYS A 133 -1.23 0.48 17.83
CA LYS A 133 -0.91 1.88 17.59
C LYS A 133 -1.80 2.44 16.47
N TRP A 134 -2.17 3.69 16.57
CA TRP A 134 -3.07 4.39 15.64
C TRP A 134 -4.53 3.89 15.65
N GLY A 135 -4.95 3.25 16.75
CA GLY A 135 -6.29 2.74 16.93
C GLY A 135 -6.54 1.35 16.32
N GLY A 136 -7.10 0.44 17.12
CA GLY A 136 -7.32 -0.96 16.72
C GLY A 136 -8.32 -1.14 15.59
N GLY A 137 -9.38 -0.34 15.55
CA GLY A 137 -10.46 -0.40 14.56
C GLY A 137 -10.27 0.48 13.33
N THR A 138 -9.10 1.06 13.14
CA THR A 138 -8.84 2.08 12.14
C THR A 138 -7.96 1.58 11.02
N MET A 139 -8.30 1.95 9.79
CA MET A 139 -7.51 1.72 8.59
C MET A 139 -6.94 3.06 8.11
N THR A 140 -5.61 3.14 8.08
CA THR A 140 -4.84 4.30 7.63
C THR A 140 -4.45 4.06 6.18
N ALA A 141 -5.07 4.75 5.24
CA ALA A 141 -4.96 4.46 3.80
C ALA A 141 -3.52 4.53 3.31
N GLN A 142 -2.78 5.55 3.76
CA GLN A 142 -1.38 5.77 3.44
C GLN A 142 -0.47 4.57 3.76
N ASN A 143 -0.76 3.86 4.85
CA ASN A 143 -0.03 2.67 5.27
C ASN A 143 -0.63 1.40 4.64
N GLN A 144 -1.97 1.33 4.62
CA GLN A 144 -2.74 0.18 4.16
C GLN A 144 -2.43 -0.19 2.71
N ARG A 145 -2.23 0.80 1.81
CA ARG A 145 -1.91 0.61 0.40
C ARG A 145 -0.63 -0.21 0.18
N LEU A 146 0.38 -0.07 1.05
CA LEU A 146 1.63 -0.81 0.94
C LEU A 146 1.48 -2.32 1.22
N VAL A 147 0.40 -2.71 1.87
CA VAL A 147 0.03 -4.12 2.07
C VAL A 147 -0.54 -4.73 0.79
N TYR A 148 -1.27 -3.95 -0.03
CA TYR A 148 -2.03 -4.45 -1.18
C TYR A 148 -1.32 -4.29 -2.53
N TRP A 149 -0.55 -3.22 -2.76
CA TRP A 149 0.20 -3.04 -4.00
C TRP A 149 1.04 -4.24 -4.43
N PRO A 150 1.77 -4.95 -3.55
CA PRO A 150 2.60 -6.06 -3.99
C PRO A 150 1.81 -7.27 -4.47
N MET A 151 0.50 -7.36 -4.15
CA MET A 151 -0.36 -8.47 -4.55
C MET A 151 -0.56 -8.54 -6.06
N LEU A 152 -0.47 -7.42 -6.78
CA LEU A 152 -0.54 -7.41 -8.25
C LEU A 152 0.58 -8.24 -8.87
N LYS A 153 1.84 -7.93 -8.54
CA LYS A 153 2.99 -8.65 -9.10
C LYS A 153 3.17 -10.06 -8.52
N SER A 154 2.62 -10.34 -7.34
CA SER A 154 2.61 -11.70 -6.81
C SER A 154 1.46 -12.56 -7.34
N GLY A 155 0.51 -11.99 -8.09
CA GLY A 155 -0.64 -12.71 -8.62
C GLY A 155 -1.66 -13.13 -7.55
N ASP A 156 -1.69 -12.43 -6.43
CA ASP A 156 -2.57 -12.72 -5.29
C ASP A 156 -3.87 -11.88 -5.39
N PHE A 157 -4.44 -11.80 -6.61
CA PHE A 157 -5.58 -10.94 -6.94
C PHE A 157 -6.83 -11.26 -6.13
N ASP A 158 -7.06 -12.52 -5.80
CA ASP A 158 -8.19 -13.00 -5.01
C ASP A 158 -8.17 -12.55 -3.53
N MET A 159 -7.06 -11.98 -3.09
CA MET A 159 -6.91 -11.42 -1.75
C MET A 159 -7.21 -9.92 -1.67
N MET A 160 -7.27 -9.23 -2.80
CA MET A 160 -7.46 -7.77 -2.86
C MET A 160 -8.91 -7.31 -2.62
N PRO A 161 -9.96 -8.08 -2.97
CA PRO A 161 -11.35 -7.67 -2.77
C PRO A 161 -11.69 -7.26 -1.33
N SER A 162 -11.07 -7.84 -0.31
CA SER A 162 -11.30 -7.45 1.09
C SER A 162 -11.03 -5.96 1.34
N GLN A 163 -10.05 -5.38 0.64
CA GLN A 163 -9.74 -3.94 0.70
C GLN A 163 -10.72 -3.12 -0.14
N PHE A 164 -11.07 -3.60 -1.34
CA PHE A 164 -11.99 -2.89 -2.22
C PHE A 164 -13.41 -2.85 -1.66
N ASP A 165 -13.88 -3.98 -1.14
CA ASP A 165 -15.19 -4.09 -0.47
C ASP A 165 -15.29 -3.21 0.78
N PHE A 166 -14.18 -3.03 1.48
CA PHE A 166 -14.12 -2.14 2.64
C PHE A 166 -14.50 -0.71 2.27
N TYR A 167 -13.89 -0.14 1.23
CA TYR A 167 -14.24 1.21 0.74
C TYR A 167 -15.63 1.24 0.08
N ASN A 168 -15.97 0.22 -0.69
CA ASN A 168 -17.26 0.17 -1.39
C ASN A 168 -18.46 0.14 -0.42
N ARG A 169 -18.34 -0.57 0.71
CA ARG A 169 -19.38 -0.55 1.76
C ARG A 169 -19.63 0.83 2.35
N MET A 170 -18.61 1.67 2.39
CA MET A 170 -18.67 3.01 3.00
C MET A 170 -18.97 4.12 2.00
N LEU A 171 -19.16 3.78 0.73
CA LEU A 171 -19.39 4.75 -0.35
C LEU A 171 -20.50 5.72 -0.03
N LYS A 172 -21.67 5.22 0.41
CA LYS A 172 -22.83 6.07 0.76
C LYS A 172 -22.53 7.04 1.91
N ASN A 173 -21.75 6.61 2.89
CA ASN A 173 -21.34 7.48 4.00
C ASN A 173 -20.34 8.55 3.54
N ALA A 174 -19.44 8.22 2.63
CA ALA A 174 -18.49 9.17 2.05
C ALA A 174 -19.20 10.22 1.18
N GLU A 175 -20.21 9.82 0.40
CA GLU A 175 -21.07 10.74 -0.37
C GLU A 175 -21.90 11.65 0.55
N LEU A 176 -22.48 11.07 1.60
CA LEU A 176 -23.24 11.84 2.59
C LEU A 176 -22.36 12.89 3.28
N ARG A 177 -21.11 12.54 3.56
CA ARG A 177 -20.11 13.45 4.12
C ARG A 177 -19.88 14.67 3.21
N SER A 178 -19.71 14.48 1.92
CA SER A 178 -19.55 15.56 0.95
C SER A 178 -20.77 16.48 0.93
N ARG A 179 -21.98 15.93 0.93
CA ARG A 179 -23.22 16.70 0.93
C ARG A 179 -23.43 17.51 2.20
N ILE A 180 -23.12 16.92 3.36
CA ILE A 180 -23.34 17.60 4.65
C ILE A 180 -22.32 18.72 4.88
N TYR A 181 -21.04 18.46 4.65
CA TYR A 181 -19.98 19.42 5.02
C TYR A 181 -19.65 20.40 3.92
N TRP A 182 -19.80 20.00 2.66
CA TRP A 182 -19.40 20.84 1.52
C TRP A 182 -20.50 21.12 0.52
N GLN A 183 -21.67 20.47 0.62
CA GLN A 183 -22.85 20.71 -0.21
C GLN A 183 -22.62 20.44 -1.71
N HIS A 184 -21.85 19.40 -2.01
CA HIS A 184 -21.61 18.90 -3.37
C HIS A 184 -21.64 17.37 -3.40
N ASP A 185 -21.64 16.79 -4.60
CA ASP A 185 -21.61 15.36 -4.81
C ASP A 185 -20.18 14.77 -4.73
N GLY A 186 -20.07 13.45 -4.87
CA GLY A 186 -18.82 12.71 -4.80
C GLY A 186 -18.50 12.17 -3.40
N ALA A 187 -17.64 11.19 -3.34
CA ALA A 187 -17.28 10.47 -2.12
C ALA A 187 -16.00 11.05 -1.48
N CYS A 188 -16.14 11.62 -0.29
CA CYS A 188 -15.02 12.09 0.50
C CYS A 188 -14.58 11.04 1.52
N PHE A 189 -13.44 10.42 1.29
CA PHE A 189 -12.78 9.56 2.26
C PHE A 189 -11.69 10.33 3.00
N SER A 190 -11.64 10.21 4.33
CA SER A 190 -10.48 10.66 5.09
C SER A 190 -9.33 9.66 4.92
N GLU A 191 -8.09 10.11 5.11
CA GLU A 191 -6.93 9.24 5.09
C GLU A 191 -7.07 8.10 6.09
N GLN A 192 -7.53 8.42 7.31
CA GLN A 192 -7.74 7.45 8.39
C GLN A 192 -9.22 7.27 8.66
N ILE A 193 -9.73 6.07 8.42
CA ILE A 193 -11.15 5.75 8.59
C ILE A 193 -11.36 4.53 9.47
N GLU A 194 -12.46 4.54 10.24
CA GLU A 194 -12.96 3.37 10.96
C GLU A 194 -13.90 2.52 10.10
N ASN A 195 -14.34 1.39 10.63
CA ASN A 195 -15.19 0.42 9.91
C ASN A 195 -16.53 0.99 9.39
N PHE A 196 -16.96 2.14 9.87
CA PHE A 196 -18.19 2.83 9.45
C PHE A 196 -17.93 4.01 8.51
N GLY A 197 -16.69 4.29 8.16
CA GLY A 197 -16.30 5.35 7.23
C GLY A 197 -16.16 6.73 7.85
N LEU A 198 -16.20 6.85 9.17
CA LEU A 198 -15.92 8.11 9.87
C LEU A 198 -14.43 8.26 10.15
N PRO A 199 -13.92 9.50 10.26
CA PRO A 199 -12.57 9.75 10.72
C PRO A 199 -12.32 9.12 12.09
N ASN A 200 -11.13 8.56 12.28
CA ASN A 200 -10.80 7.88 13.52
C ASN A 200 -10.79 8.84 14.72
N PRO A 201 -11.46 8.50 15.84
CA PRO A 201 -11.39 9.28 17.06
C PRO A 201 -10.08 9.13 17.85
N ALA A 202 -9.22 8.17 17.51
CA ALA A 202 -7.99 7.88 18.25
C ALA A 202 -6.75 8.68 17.79
N GLU A 203 -6.89 9.64 17.00
CA GLU A 203 -6.03 10.66 16.41
C GLU A 203 -4.57 10.70 16.91
N TYR A 204 -3.68 9.86 16.53
CA TYR A 204 -2.22 9.99 16.73
C TYR A 204 -1.74 10.70 18.01
N GLY A 205 -2.47 10.54 19.14
CA GLY A 205 -2.21 11.24 20.38
C GLY A 205 -2.88 12.61 20.53
N PHE A 206 -3.56 13.13 19.51
CA PHE A 206 -4.46 14.28 19.66
C PHE A 206 -5.81 13.79 20.17
N LYS A 207 -6.28 14.40 21.24
CA LYS A 207 -7.61 14.10 21.76
C LYS A 207 -8.62 15.00 21.09
N ARG A 208 -9.48 14.42 20.23
CA ARG A 208 -10.61 15.16 19.69
C ARG A 208 -11.52 15.62 20.83
N PRO A 209 -11.82 16.93 20.97
CA PRO A 209 -12.74 17.41 21.97
C PRO A 209 -14.16 16.83 21.75
N ASP A 210 -14.92 16.61 22.82
CA ASP A 210 -16.27 16.05 22.73
C ASP A 210 -17.25 16.91 21.91
N TRP A 211 -17.00 18.23 21.81
CA TRP A 211 -17.79 19.17 21.04
C TRP A 211 -17.44 19.19 19.55
N PHE A 212 -16.30 18.60 19.14
CA PHE A 212 -15.89 18.59 17.75
C PHE A 212 -16.69 17.55 16.96
N ASP A 213 -17.08 17.91 15.73
CA ASP A 213 -17.89 17.05 14.89
C ASP A 213 -17.14 15.75 14.53
N LYS A 214 -17.80 14.61 14.76
CA LYS A 214 -17.24 13.26 14.54
C LYS A 214 -17.01 12.93 13.07
N GLY A 215 -17.67 13.63 12.15
CA GLY A 215 -17.49 13.46 10.72
C GLY A 215 -16.32 14.23 10.10
N LEU A 216 -15.60 15.02 10.91
CA LEU A 216 -14.45 15.81 10.48
C LEU A 216 -13.16 15.31 11.13
N GLU A 217 -12.03 15.43 10.44
CA GLU A 217 -10.72 15.14 11.01
C GLU A 217 -10.31 16.21 12.03
N TYR A 218 -9.92 15.78 13.21
CA TYR A 218 -9.29 16.62 14.23
C TYR A 218 -7.81 16.27 14.33
N ASN A 219 -7.10 16.34 13.22
CA ASN A 219 -5.69 16.02 13.17
C ASN A 219 -5.02 16.83 12.06
N ALA A 220 -4.16 17.76 12.44
CA ALA A 220 -3.44 18.61 11.51
C ALA A 220 -2.52 17.85 10.54
N TRP A 221 -2.22 16.58 10.81
CA TRP A 221 -1.46 15.73 9.91
C TRP A 221 -2.31 15.19 8.76
N LEU A 222 -3.61 15.00 9.00
CA LEU A 222 -4.55 14.44 8.04
C LEU A 222 -5.39 15.50 7.29
N GLU A 223 -5.29 16.77 7.69
CA GLU A 223 -6.03 17.84 7.03
C GLU A 223 -5.81 17.84 5.52
N TYR A 224 -6.93 17.92 4.77
CA TYR A 224 -6.97 18.01 3.30
C TYR A 224 -6.35 16.81 2.57
N GLU A 225 -6.08 15.70 3.25
CA GLU A 225 -5.52 14.49 2.65
C GLU A 225 -6.63 13.52 2.28
N TRP A 226 -7.19 13.71 1.10
CA TRP A 226 -8.33 12.94 0.58
C TRP A 226 -7.97 12.06 -0.62
N ASP A 227 -6.77 12.20 -1.16
CA ASP A 227 -6.33 11.56 -2.40
C ASP A 227 -5.85 10.10 -2.22
N THR A 228 -5.66 9.64 -1.00
CA THR A 228 -5.19 8.27 -0.73
C THR A 228 -6.15 7.18 -1.22
N VAL A 229 -7.47 7.43 -1.25
CA VAL A 229 -8.46 6.51 -1.83
C VAL A 229 -8.20 6.23 -3.31
N LEU A 230 -7.60 7.18 -4.04
CA LEU A 230 -7.30 7.04 -5.46
C LEU A 230 -6.29 5.92 -5.74
N GLU A 231 -5.43 5.57 -4.77
CA GLU A 231 -4.55 4.41 -4.91
C GLU A 231 -5.34 3.09 -4.91
N PHE A 232 -6.40 2.99 -4.11
CA PHE A 232 -7.29 1.81 -4.15
C PHE A 232 -8.12 1.80 -5.43
N CYS A 233 -8.56 2.96 -5.92
CA CYS A 233 -9.19 3.07 -7.24
C CYS A 233 -8.25 2.56 -8.35
N GLN A 234 -6.98 2.97 -8.32
CA GLN A 234 -5.98 2.48 -9.28
C GLN A 234 -5.73 0.98 -9.14
N MET A 235 -5.65 0.44 -7.92
CA MET A 235 -5.50 -0.99 -7.70
C MET A 235 -6.67 -1.79 -8.29
N ILE A 236 -7.91 -1.29 -8.17
CA ILE A 236 -9.09 -1.89 -8.79
C ILE A 236 -8.91 -1.94 -10.32
N LEU A 237 -8.57 -0.81 -10.94
CA LEU A 237 -8.31 -0.71 -12.37
C LEU A 237 -7.16 -1.64 -12.79
N GLU A 238 -6.09 -1.73 -12.00
CA GLU A 238 -4.97 -2.62 -12.27
C GLU A 238 -5.33 -4.11 -12.16
N THR A 239 -6.27 -4.52 -11.30
CA THR A 239 -6.72 -5.92 -11.29
C THR A 239 -7.39 -6.33 -12.60
N LYS A 240 -8.09 -5.40 -13.26
CA LYS A 240 -8.59 -5.62 -14.62
C LYS A 240 -7.44 -5.79 -15.63
N ASN A 241 -6.41 -4.94 -15.53
CA ASN A 241 -5.26 -4.98 -16.44
C ASN A 241 -4.40 -6.24 -16.23
N TYR A 242 -4.18 -6.66 -14.98
CA TYR A 242 -3.34 -7.82 -14.66
C TYR A 242 -4.04 -9.16 -14.81
N ALA A 243 -5.33 -9.24 -14.49
CA ALA A 243 -6.05 -10.51 -14.36
C ALA A 243 -7.40 -10.57 -15.07
N ASN A 244 -7.73 -9.55 -15.89
CA ASN A 244 -9.03 -9.41 -16.52
C ASN A 244 -10.20 -9.54 -15.52
N ALA A 245 -10.01 -9.06 -14.29
CA ALA A 245 -11.02 -9.12 -13.24
C ALA A 245 -12.26 -8.28 -13.59
N ASP A 246 -13.43 -8.74 -13.19
CA ASP A 246 -14.65 -7.94 -13.25
C ASP A 246 -14.63 -6.87 -12.16
N ILE A 247 -14.44 -5.62 -12.57
CA ILE A 247 -14.42 -4.45 -11.67
C ILE A 247 -15.74 -3.67 -11.65
N THR A 248 -16.75 -4.14 -12.37
CA THR A 248 -18.07 -3.49 -12.46
C THR A 248 -18.66 -3.11 -11.09
N PRO A 249 -18.57 -3.96 -10.05
CA PRO A 249 -19.08 -3.62 -8.73
C PRO A 249 -18.41 -2.40 -8.07
N TYR A 250 -17.20 -2.05 -8.50
CA TYR A 250 -16.38 -0.98 -7.92
C TYR A 250 -16.37 0.32 -8.76
N LEU A 251 -16.96 0.32 -9.97
CA LEU A 251 -17.04 1.53 -10.79
C LEU A 251 -17.69 2.70 -10.07
N PRO A 252 -18.80 2.52 -9.31
CA PRO A 252 -19.39 3.62 -8.54
C PRO A 252 -18.44 4.25 -7.52
N LEU A 253 -17.56 3.47 -6.89
CA LEU A 253 -16.54 3.98 -5.97
C LEU A 253 -15.54 4.87 -6.70
N ILE A 254 -15.05 4.43 -7.87
CA ILE A 254 -14.09 5.19 -8.68
C ILE A 254 -14.73 6.50 -9.16
N GLU A 255 -15.92 6.41 -9.76
CA GLU A 255 -16.65 7.57 -10.28
C GLU A 255 -16.95 8.61 -9.22
N SER A 256 -17.46 8.16 -8.07
CA SER A 256 -17.82 9.05 -6.96
C SER A 256 -16.59 9.68 -6.30
N SER A 257 -15.49 8.94 -6.20
CA SER A 257 -14.21 9.51 -5.72
C SER A 257 -13.67 10.57 -6.66
N LEU A 258 -13.70 10.35 -7.98
CA LEU A 258 -13.28 11.35 -8.97
C LEU A 258 -14.20 12.57 -8.96
N THR A 259 -15.52 12.37 -8.84
CA THR A 259 -16.51 13.46 -8.75
C THR A 259 -16.24 14.35 -7.54
N PHE A 260 -15.82 13.77 -6.39
CA PHE A 260 -15.43 14.57 -5.24
C PHE A 260 -14.35 15.59 -5.59
N PHE A 261 -13.27 15.18 -6.25
CA PHE A 261 -12.17 16.09 -6.59
C PHE A 261 -12.57 17.14 -7.62
N ASP A 262 -13.41 16.80 -8.58
CA ASP A 262 -13.94 17.75 -9.57
C ASP A 262 -14.78 18.84 -8.91
N GLU A 263 -15.76 18.46 -8.10
CA GLU A 263 -16.69 19.40 -7.50
C GLU A 263 -16.12 20.16 -6.29
N HIS A 264 -15.31 19.49 -5.47
CA HIS A 264 -14.82 20.04 -4.21
C HIS A 264 -14.01 21.33 -4.41
N TYR A 265 -13.03 21.30 -5.28
CA TYR A 265 -12.17 22.46 -5.51
C TYR A 265 -12.87 23.59 -6.25
N GLN A 266 -13.83 23.29 -7.11
CA GLN A 266 -14.68 24.27 -7.75
C GLN A 266 -15.55 25.00 -6.72
N GLN A 267 -16.14 24.25 -5.79
CA GLN A 267 -16.95 24.83 -4.73
C GLN A 267 -16.12 25.65 -3.73
N LEU A 268 -14.96 25.15 -3.31
CA LEU A 268 -14.07 25.92 -2.42
C LEU A 268 -13.62 27.24 -3.07
N ALA A 269 -13.35 27.24 -4.37
CA ALA A 269 -13.02 28.46 -5.11
C ALA A 269 -14.20 29.44 -5.13
N SER A 270 -15.40 28.95 -5.44
CA SER A 270 -16.64 29.76 -5.45
C SER A 270 -16.91 30.41 -4.09
N ARG A 271 -16.81 29.65 -2.99
CA ARG A 271 -16.99 30.18 -1.62
C ARG A 271 -16.01 31.30 -1.26
N ARG A 272 -14.83 31.30 -1.87
CA ARG A 272 -13.82 32.35 -1.69
C ARG A 272 -13.91 33.48 -2.71
N GLY A 273 -14.90 33.46 -3.59
CA GLY A 273 -15.06 34.44 -4.66
C GLY A 273 -13.92 34.39 -5.68
N ARG A 274 -13.32 33.19 -5.88
CA ARG A 274 -12.20 32.96 -6.81
C ARG A 274 -12.63 32.07 -7.97
N LYS A 275 -11.88 32.12 -9.06
CA LYS A 275 -12.04 31.19 -10.17
C LYS A 275 -11.57 29.80 -9.74
N ALA A 276 -12.28 28.77 -10.18
CA ALA A 276 -11.91 27.37 -9.98
C ALA A 276 -10.75 26.93 -10.90
N LEU A 277 -10.70 27.52 -12.09
CA LEU A 277 -9.67 27.24 -13.10
C LEU A 277 -8.67 28.40 -13.17
N ASP A 278 -7.41 28.04 -13.43
CA ASP A 278 -6.34 28.98 -13.75
C ASP A 278 -6.49 29.59 -15.16
N GLY A 279 -5.51 30.39 -15.59
CA GLY A 279 -5.50 31.01 -16.92
C GLY A 279 -5.37 30.04 -18.08
N ASN A 280 -4.96 28.80 -17.83
CA ASN A 280 -4.79 27.72 -18.81
C ASN A 280 -5.96 26.73 -18.81
N GLY A 281 -6.96 26.92 -17.94
CA GLY A 281 -8.09 26.02 -17.81
C GLY A 281 -7.88 24.86 -16.85
N HIS A 282 -6.81 24.86 -16.03
CA HIS A 282 -6.55 23.83 -15.07
C HIS A 282 -7.21 24.12 -13.71
N LEU A 283 -7.66 23.06 -13.02
CA LEU A 283 -8.18 23.15 -11.66
C LEU A 283 -7.09 23.68 -10.70
N ILE A 284 -7.54 24.48 -9.74
CA ILE A 284 -6.70 24.98 -8.65
C ILE A 284 -7.00 24.13 -7.41
N LEU A 285 -6.13 23.16 -7.12
CA LEU A 285 -6.29 22.25 -6.00
C LEU A 285 -5.79 22.93 -4.70
N PHE A 286 -6.65 23.76 -4.09
CA PHE A 286 -6.35 24.52 -2.87
C PHE A 286 -7.59 24.69 -1.97
N PRO A 287 -7.47 24.52 -0.62
CA PRO A 287 -6.33 23.97 0.09
C PRO A 287 -6.18 22.48 -0.15
N GLY A 288 -4.94 21.99 -0.14
CA GLY A 288 -4.64 20.59 -0.32
C GLY A 288 -3.57 20.10 0.66
N SER A 289 -3.22 18.85 0.50
CA SER A 289 -2.15 18.19 1.23
C SER A 289 -1.29 17.41 0.25
N ALA A 290 0.04 17.47 0.42
CA ALA A 290 0.93 16.52 -0.23
C ALA A 290 1.35 15.49 0.81
N CYS A 291 0.62 14.39 0.86
CA CYS A 291 0.63 13.40 1.93
C CYS A 291 0.45 14.07 3.32
N GLU A 292 0.84 13.41 4.41
CA GLU A 292 0.85 14.04 5.73
C GLU A 292 1.90 15.16 5.86
N THR A 293 2.78 15.32 4.89
CA THR A 293 3.99 16.16 5.03
C THR A 293 3.74 17.62 4.75
N TYR A 294 3.27 17.99 3.58
CA TYR A 294 3.12 19.39 3.21
C TYR A 294 1.64 19.78 3.27
N LYS A 295 1.31 20.79 4.07
CA LYS A 295 -0.05 21.21 4.36
C LYS A 295 -0.36 22.61 3.81
N MET A 296 -1.66 22.84 3.56
CA MET A 296 -2.14 24.04 2.87
C MET A 296 -1.47 24.22 1.51
N THR A 297 -1.38 23.10 0.80
CA THR A 297 -0.72 23.09 -0.52
C THR A 297 -1.63 23.67 -1.59
N ASN A 298 -1.00 24.32 -2.56
CA ASN A 298 -1.59 24.64 -3.85
C ASN A 298 -1.02 23.66 -4.88
N ASN A 299 -1.87 22.87 -5.53
CA ASN A 299 -1.51 21.93 -6.57
C ASN A 299 -0.42 20.92 -6.11
N ALA A 300 -0.77 20.08 -5.15
CA ALA A 300 0.12 19.01 -4.65
C ALA A 300 0.47 18.00 -5.74
N SER A 301 1.75 17.65 -5.87
CA SER A 301 2.23 16.70 -6.88
C SER A 301 1.67 15.29 -6.71
N SER A 302 1.47 14.83 -5.46
CA SER A 302 0.86 13.52 -5.17
C SER A 302 -0.59 13.47 -5.67
N THR A 303 -1.39 14.48 -5.36
CA THR A 303 -2.80 14.56 -5.77
C THR A 303 -2.96 14.71 -7.29
N ILE A 304 -2.13 15.56 -7.91
CA ILE A 304 -2.12 15.72 -9.38
C ILE A 304 -1.79 14.39 -10.06
N ALA A 305 -0.73 13.71 -9.59
CA ALA A 305 -0.31 12.43 -10.15
C ALA A 305 -1.40 11.36 -10.00
N ALA A 306 -2.05 11.31 -8.84
CA ALA A 306 -3.17 10.41 -8.56
C ALA A 306 -4.32 10.62 -9.53
N LEU A 307 -4.82 11.84 -9.61
CA LEU A 307 -5.94 12.19 -10.49
C LEU A 307 -5.62 11.90 -11.95
N LYS A 308 -4.44 12.32 -12.41
CA LYS A 308 -4.01 12.09 -13.79
C LYS A 308 -4.03 10.60 -14.15
N VAL A 309 -3.35 9.77 -13.36
CA VAL A 309 -3.20 8.34 -13.68
C VAL A 309 -4.52 7.58 -13.55
N VAL A 310 -5.32 7.86 -12.52
CA VAL A 310 -6.63 7.21 -12.37
C VAL A 310 -7.56 7.59 -13.52
N LEU A 311 -7.61 8.88 -13.92
CA LEU A 311 -8.42 9.34 -15.04
C LEU A 311 -7.97 8.74 -16.39
N GLU A 312 -6.65 8.69 -16.64
CA GLU A 312 -6.09 8.06 -17.85
C GLU A 312 -6.43 6.56 -17.92
N THR A 313 -6.32 5.86 -16.77
CA THR A 313 -6.59 4.42 -16.72
C THR A 313 -8.08 4.11 -16.79
N TYR A 314 -8.93 4.95 -16.18
CA TYR A 314 -10.38 4.81 -16.21
C TYR A 314 -10.96 5.13 -17.59
N GLY A 315 -10.50 6.20 -18.25
CA GLY A 315 -10.79 6.51 -19.66
C GLY A 315 -12.14 7.21 -19.93
N GLU A 316 -12.95 7.52 -18.90
CA GLU A 316 -14.33 8.00 -19.12
C GLU A 316 -14.55 9.50 -18.84
N LYS A 317 -13.60 10.21 -18.26
CA LYS A 317 -13.76 11.62 -17.83
C LYS A 317 -12.73 12.55 -18.50
N GLU A 318 -12.73 12.60 -19.84
CA GLU A 318 -11.74 13.38 -20.62
C GLU A 318 -11.68 14.86 -20.25
N GLU A 319 -12.83 15.53 -19.99
CA GLU A 319 -12.85 16.96 -19.66
C GLU A 319 -12.18 17.22 -18.30
N MET A 320 -12.41 16.34 -17.32
CA MET A 320 -11.71 16.41 -16.05
C MET A 320 -10.21 16.17 -16.22
N LEU A 321 -9.82 15.20 -17.03
CA LEU A 321 -8.41 14.92 -17.32
C LEU A 321 -7.70 16.14 -17.93
N LYS A 322 -8.34 16.83 -18.87
CA LYS A 322 -7.82 18.06 -19.47
C LYS A 322 -7.65 19.20 -18.45
N ALA A 323 -8.49 19.21 -17.42
CA ALA A 323 -8.42 20.21 -16.35
C ALA A 323 -7.40 19.89 -15.26
N ILE A 324 -6.76 18.72 -15.27
CA ILE A 324 -5.71 18.39 -14.28
C ILE A 324 -4.45 19.21 -14.56
N PRO A 325 -3.92 19.95 -13.57
CA PRO A 325 -2.72 20.76 -13.75
C PRO A 325 -1.48 19.87 -13.99
N PRO A 326 -0.43 20.43 -14.60
CA PRO A 326 0.85 19.72 -14.75
C PRO A 326 1.51 19.47 -13.39
N ILE A 327 2.32 18.41 -13.30
CA ILE A 327 3.16 18.15 -12.12
C ILE A 327 4.06 19.37 -11.87
N PRO A 328 4.03 19.94 -10.65
CA PRO A 328 4.86 21.10 -10.34
C PRO A 328 6.33 20.74 -10.31
N LEU A 329 7.14 21.56 -10.96
CA LEU A 329 8.58 21.43 -11.01
C LEU A 329 9.25 22.64 -10.37
N ARG A 330 10.46 22.44 -9.83
CA ARG A 330 11.31 23.51 -9.29
C ARG A 330 12.77 23.30 -9.67
N TYR A 331 13.58 24.34 -9.54
CA TYR A 331 15.01 24.23 -9.71
C TYR A 331 15.72 24.27 -8.36
N ILE A 332 16.65 23.34 -8.16
CA ILE A 332 17.52 23.27 -7.00
C ILE A 332 18.93 23.70 -7.43
N GLU A 333 19.49 24.63 -6.69
CA GLU A 333 20.84 25.12 -6.89
C GLU A 333 21.84 24.19 -6.18
N ILE A 334 22.72 23.57 -6.96
CA ILE A 334 23.80 22.72 -6.46
C ILE A 334 25.10 23.51 -6.47
N LYS A 335 25.61 23.80 -5.28
CA LYS A 335 26.89 24.48 -5.08
C LYS A 335 28.02 23.47 -4.94
N ASP A 336 29.12 23.69 -5.63
CA ASP A 336 30.34 22.94 -5.38
C ASP A 336 30.96 23.40 -4.05
N THR A 337 30.85 22.53 -3.03
CA THR A 337 31.38 22.83 -1.69
C THR A 337 32.90 22.76 -1.62
N LEU A 338 33.56 22.08 -2.57
CA LEU A 338 35.00 21.93 -2.64
C LEU A 338 35.62 23.10 -3.43
N ASN A 339 34.88 23.67 -4.37
CA ASN A 339 35.34 24.82 -5.16
C ASN A 339 34.24 25.87 -5.29
N PRO A 340 34.06 26.76 -4.28
CA PRO A 340 32.99 27.75 -4.23
C PRO A 340 33.07 28.82 -5.34
N THR A 341 34.15 28.87 -6.13
CA THR A 341 34.28 29.78 -7.27
C THR A 341 33.58 29.26 -8.53
N ILE A 342 33.21 27.97 -8.56
CA ILE A 342 32.45 27.41 -9.67
C ILE A 342 31.00 27.87 -9.56
N ALA A 343 30.44 28.34 -10.67
CA ALA A 343 29.03 28.74 -10.73
C ALA A 343 28.12 27.53 -10.35
N PRO A 344 27.09 27.76 -9.54
CA PRO A 344 26.16 26.70 -9.16
C PRO A 344 25.47 26.07 -10.37
N VAL A 345 25.22 24.79 -10.32
CA VAL A 345 24.46 24.06 -11.33
C VAL A 345 22.99 23.98 -10.90
N LEU A 346 22.07 24.39 -11.76
CA LEU A 346 20.65 24.25 -11.53
C LEU A 346 20.18 22.85 -11.96
N LYS A 347 19.52 22.14 -11.06
CA LYS A 347 18.88 20.86 -11.34
C LYS A 347 17.37 21.01 -11.27
N GLN A 348 16.68 20.62 -12.33
CA GLN A 348 15.22 20.56 -12.32
C GLN A 348 14.76 19.32 -11.53
N THR A 349 13.83 19.52 -10.61
CA THR A 349 13.28 18.50 -9.71
C THR A 349 11.76 18.60 -9.66
N ILE A 350 11.09 17.54 -9.23
CA ILE A 350 9.66 17.57 -8.92
C ILE A 350 9.50 18.34 -7.61
N SER A 351 8.59 19.30 -7.58
CA SER A 351 8.21 20.03 -6.38
C SER A 351 7.10 19.27 -5.62
N PRO A 352 7.04 19.28 -4.29
CA PRO A 352 5.94 18.67 -3.57
C PRO A 352 4.58 19.33 -3.88
N ALA A 353 4.59 20.62 -4.19
CA ALA A 353 3.44 21.42 -4.62
C ALA A 353 3.95 22.71 -5.29
N VAL A 354 3.04 23.51 -5.84
CA VAL A 354 3.36 24.88 -6.31
C VAL A 354 3.74 25.77 -5.11
N SER A 355 3.03 25.64 -4.01
CA SER A 355 3.33 26.30 -2.73
C SER A 355 2.70 25.53 -1.57
N TRP A 356 3.21 25.76 -0.37
CA TRP A 356 2.69 25.18 0.89
C TRP A 356 2.96 26.13 2.05
N GLU A 357 2.26 25.91 3.16
CA GLU A 357 2.37 26.75 4.36
C GLU A 357 3.28 26.12 5.42
N ARG A 358 3.16 24.80 5.65
CA ARG A 358 3.91 24.10 6.70
C ARG A 358 4.28 22.68 6.32
N ILE A 359 5.26 22.13 7.04
CA ILE A 359 5.73 20.74 6.92
C ILE A 359 5.48 20.04 8.26
N ASN A 360 4.66 19.00 8.26
CA ASN A 360 4.24 18.29 9.46
C ASN A 360 4.90 16.91 9.63
N ASN A 361 5.26 16.23 8.55
CA ASN A 361 5.79 14.86 8.59
C ASN A 361 7.11 14.74 7.79
N VAL A 362 7.56 13.53 7.55
CA VAL A 362 8.83 13.16 6.91
C VAL A 362 8.65 12.28 5.67
N GLU A 363 7.50 12.31 5.04
CA GLU A 363 7.30 11.69 3.74
C GLU A 363 7.85 12.55 2.60
N THR A 364 8.00 11.94 1.44
CA THR A 364 8.57 12.56 0.25
C THR A 364 7.57 12.52 -0.91
N PRO A 365 6.46 13.29 -0.83
CA PRO A 365 5.39 13.25 -1.84
C PRO A 365 5.84 13.67 -3.24
N GLN A 366 6.93 14.42 -3.38
CA GLN A 366 7.53 14.73 -4.67
C GLN A 366 8.08 13.50 -5.41
N LEU A 367 8.21 12.34 -4.76
CA LEU A 367 8.53 11.05 -5.40
C LEU A 367 7.32 10.14 -5.63
N TYR A 368 6.12 10.56 -5.25
CA TYR A 368 4.90 9.82 -5.58
C TYR A 368 4.60 9.76 -7.09
N PRO A 369 4.92 10.77 -7.91
CA PRO A 369 4.86 10.61 -9.37
C PRO A 369 5.77 9.49 -9.94
N VAL A 370 6.76 9.00 -9.16
CA VAL A 370 7.58 7.82 -9.48
C VAL A 370 6.88 6.53 -9.03
N PHE A 371 6.46 6.45 -7.77
CA PHE A 371 5.65 5.37 -7.22
C PHE A 371 4.71 5.93 -6.15
N PRO A 372 3.41 5.61 -6.22
CA PRO A 372 2.79 4.55 -7.02
C PRO A 372 2.44 4.94 -8.47
N TRP A 373 2.48 6.22 -8.83
CA TRP A 373 1.83 6.73 -10.04
C TRP A 373 2.58 6.49 -11.35
N ARG A 374 3.86 6.12 -11.31
CA ARG A 374 4.66 5.70 -12.48
C ARG A 374 4.62 6.66 -13.67
N ILE A 375 4.50 7.97 -13.41
CA ILE A 375 4.62 9.02 -14.42
C ILE A 375 6.09 9.14 -14.83
N TYR A 376 7.00 9.07 -13.86
CA TYR A 376 8.44 9.02 -14.05
C TYR A 376 8.99 7.65 -13.68
N GLY A 377 10.06 7.22 -14.34
CA GLY A 377 10.71 5.95 -14.05
C GLY A 377 11.54 5.44 -15.21
N VAL A 378 12.12 4.25 -15.03
CA VAL A 378 12.91 3.60 -16.09
C VAL A 378 12.05 3.38 -17.34
N GLY A 379 12.58 3.77 -18.49
CA GLY A 379 11.89 3.70 -19.77
C GLY A 379 10.92 4.85 -20.06
N LYS A 380 10.68 5.74 -19.10
CA LYS A 380 9.85 6.93 -19.24
C LYS A 380 10.68 8.13 -19.67
N GLU A 381 9.99 9.13 -20.26
CA GLU A 381 10.57 10.45 -20.52
C GLU A 381 10.91 11.15 -19.19
N ASP A 382 11.80 12.11 -19.23
CA ASP A 382 12.16 12.97 -18.09
C ASP A 382 12.65 12.22 -16.83
N LEU A 383 13.20 11.01 -17.00
CA LEU A 383 13.77 10.22 -15.90
C LEU A 383 14.76 11.03 -15.05
N ASP A 384 15.53 11.91 -15.68
CA ASP A 384 16.54 12.74 -15.00
C ASP A 384 15.91 13.72 -14.02
N ILE A 385 14.71 14.23 -14.27
CA ILE A 385 13.99 15.11 -13.33
C ILE A 385 13.71 14.34 -12.03
N ALA A 386 13.22 13.12 -12.13
CA ALA A 386 12.93 12.27 -10.97
C ALA A 386 14.21 11.81 -10.24
N ARG A 387 15.27 11.47 -10.98
CA ARG A 387 16.60 11.18 -10.40
C ARG A 387 17.20 12.40 -9.71
N ASN A 388 17.08 13.59 -10.30
CA ASN A 388 17.49 14.83 -9.66
C ASN A 388 16.70 15.08 -8.37
N THR A 389 15.38 14.80 -8.36
CA THR A 389 14.56 14.89 -7.14
C THR A 389 15.09 13.96 -6.06
N TYR A 390 15.39 12.71 -6.41
CA TYR A 390 15.93 11.74 -5.46
C TYR A 390 17.28 12.18 -4.88
N PHE A 391 18.19 12.71 -5.70
CA PHE A 391 19.55 13.00 -5.27
C PHE A 391 19.77 14.42 -4.72
N TYR A 392 18.98 15.39 -5.15
CA TYR A 392 19.28 16.82 -4.89
C TYR A 392 18.16 17.55 -4.15
N ASP A 393 16.95 17.00 -4.09
CA ASP A 393 15.90 17.63 -3.29
C ASP A 393 16.23 17.55 -1.80
N PRO A 394 16.30 18.69 -1.08
CA PRO A 394 16.74 18.73 0.32
C PRO A 394 15.89 17.87 1.25
N ASP A 395 14.56 17.86 1.04
CA ASP A 395 13.65 17.11 1.87
C ASP A 395 13.69 15.61 1.51
N ALA A 396 13.84 15.25 0.24
CA ALA A 396 14.03 13.87 -0.18
C ALA A 396 15.32 13.27 0.41
N ILE A 397 16.39 14.05 0.49
CA ILE A 397 17.64 13.63 1.15
C ILE A 397 17.42 13.49 2.66
N LYS A 398 16.85 14.53 3.29
CA LYS A 398 16.64 14.61 4.74
C LYS A 398 15.75 13.51 5.27
N PHE A 399 14.69 13.17 4.54
CA PHE A 399 13.65 12.23 4.98
C PHE A 399 13.93 10.79 4.55
N ARG A 400 14.98 10.53 3.78
CA ARG A 400 15.33 9.20 3.27
C ARG A 400 15.55 8.19 4.40
N SER A 401 14.85 7.06 4.32
CA SER A 401 14.98 5.98 5.30
C SER A 401 14.48 4.65 4.73
N HIS A 402 14.93 3.55 5.33
CA HIS A 402 14.42 2.20 5.04
C HIS A 402 13.36 1.74 6.05
N THR A 403 13.14 2.48 7.14
CA THR A 403 12.35 2.02 8.29
C THR A 403 10.85 2.14 8.05
N GLY A 404 10.08 1.16 8.50
CA GLY A 404 8.61 1.18 8.49
C GLY A 404 8.03 1.38 7.09
N TRP A 405 7.09 2.29 6.97
CA TRP A 405 6.37 2.62 5.73
C TRP A 405 7.18 3.37 4.66
N LYS A 406 8.43 3.74 4.95
CA LYS A 406 9.28 4.45 3.98
C LYS A 406 9.44 3.66 2.67
N GLN A 407 9.40 4.39 1.56
CA GLN A 407 9.34 3.86 0.20
C GLN A 407 10.63 4.09 -0.61
N ASP A 408 11.69 4.56 0.03
CA ASP A 408 12.92 4.97 -0.65
C ASP A 408 13.56 3.82 -1.46
N ASN A 409 13.43 2.57 -0.99
CA ASN A 409 13.84 1.38 -1.74
C ASN A 409 13.02 1.18 -3.02
N ILE A 410 11.73 1.52 -3.00
CA ILE A 410 10.84 1.43 -4.15
C ILE A 410 11.21 2.49 -5.18
N TRP A 411 11.34 3.74 -4.76
CA TRP A 411 11.72 4.82 -5.66
C TRP A 411 13.10 4.59 -6.29
N ALA A 412 14.08 4.14 -5.51
CA ALA A 412 15.38 3.77 -6.03
C ALA A 412 15.29 2.69 -7.12
N ALA A 413 14.46 1.65 -6.91
CA ALA A 413 14.23 0.60 -7.89
C ALA A 413 13.54 1.13 -9.15
N CYS A 414 12.46 1.92 -9.00
CA CYS A 414 11.71 2.51 -10.12
C CYS A 414 12.56 3.48 -10.96
N LEU A 415 13.56 4.14 -10.36
CA LEU A 415 14.49 5.03 -11.03
C LEU A 415 15.72 4.32 -11.64
N GLY A 416 15.83 3.01 -11.49
CA GLY A 416 16.97 2.22 -11.98
C GLY A 416 18.28 2.52 -11.24
N LEU A 417 18.20 2.94 -9.98
CA LEU A 417 19.35 3.24 -9.12
C LEU A 417 19.77 1.97 -8.38
N THR A 418 20.45 1.06 -9.08
CA THR A 418 20.74 -0.31 -8.61
C THR A 418 21.42 -0.33 -7.25
N GLU A 419 22.45 0.47 -7.02
CA GLU A 419 23.22 0.48 -5.76
C GLU A 419 22.39 1.02 -4.59
N GLU A 420 21.58 2.07 -4.81
CA GLU A 420 20.67 2.60 -3.79
C GLU A 420 19.55 1.59 -3.48
N ALA A 421 18.96 0.98 -4.51
CA ALA A 421 17.92 -0.04 -4.36
C ALA A 421 18.46 -1.27 -3.60
N LYS A 422 19.67 -1.74 -3.94
CA LYS A 422 20.41 -2.79 -3.22
C LYS A 422 20.56 -2.45 -1.74
N LYS A 423 21.19 -1.32 -1.45
CA LYS A 423 21.48 -0.85 -0.09
C LYS A 423 20.21 -0.74 0.77
N LEU A 424 19.18 -0.09 0.23
CA LEU A 424 17.93 0.14 0.97
C LEU A 424 17.11 -1.14 1.14
N SER A 425 17.11 -2.05 0.15
CA SER A 425 16.41 -3.34 0.27
C SER A 425 17.08 -4.28 1.26
N LEU A 426 18.42 -4.33 1.28
CA LEU A 426 19.17 -5.04 2.30
C LEU A 426 18.85 -4.51 3.70
N ALA A 427 18.91 -3.19 3.90
CA ALA A 427 18.61 -2.59 5.19
C ALA A 427 17.14 -2.82 5.63
N LYS A 428 16.19 -2.81 4.69
CA LYS A 428 14.76 -2.97 4.97
C LYS A 428 14.37 -4.41 5.29
N LEU A 429 14.91 -5.37 4.58
CA LEU A 429 14.51 -6.78 4.67
C LEU A 429 15.54 -7.70 5.36
N SER A 430 16.64 -7.18 5.89
CA SER A 430 17.54 -7.95 6.75
C SER A 430 16.88 -8.33 8.08
N ASN A 431 17.44 -9.32 8.74
CA ASN A 431 16.98 -9.72 10.07
C ASN A 431 17.25 -8.62 11.10
N GLY A 432 16.23 -8.34 11.91
CA GLY A 432 16.37 -7.51 13.09
C GLY A 432 16.83 -8.30 14.33
N PRO A 433 17.14 -7.60 15.44
CA PRO A 433 17.57 -8.22 16.71
C PRO A 433 16.41 -8.83 17.52
N HIS A 434 15.18 -8.78 17.02
CA HIS A 434 13.99 -9.26 17.71
C HIS A 434 13.77 -10.77 17.54
N ARG A 435 12.85 -11.34 18.32
CA ARG A 435 12.51 -12.76 18.30
C ARG A 435 12.14 -13.27 16.90
N PHE A 436 11.50 -12.43 16.11
CA PHE A 436 11.14 -12.71 14.72
C PHE A 436 12.06 -11.94 13.77
N PRO A 437 12.22 -12.37 12.51
CA PRO A 437 13.16 -11.74 11.58
C PRO A 437 12.71 -10.34 11.15
N ALA A 438 12.86 -9.98 9.88
CA ALA A 438 12.56 -8.66 9.35
C ALA A 438 11.14 -8.16 9.65
N PHE A 439 10.91 -6.84 9.57
CA PHE A 439 9.62 -6.13 9.74
C PHE A 439 8.85 -6.49 11.02
N TRP A 440 9.45 -7.18 11.94
CA TRP A 440 8.76 -7.54 13.16
C TRP A 440 8.65 -6.38 14.15
N GLY A 441 9.54 -5.45 14.17
CA GLY A 441 9.41 -4.21 14.95
C GLY A 441 10.42 -4.06 16.09
N PRO A 442 10.24 -3.02 16.93
CA PRO A 442 9.27 -1.95 16.75
C PRO A 442 9.58 -1.07 15.53
N GLY A 443 8.63 -1.00 14.60
CA GLY A 443 8.66 -0.03 13.51
C GLY A 443 7.97 1.28 13.92
N TYR A 444 7.75 2.18 12.95
CA TYR A 444 6.97 3.40 13.18
C TYR A 444 5.54 3.07 13.59
N ASP A 445 4.94 2.03 13.00
CA ASP A 445 3.54 1.72 13.07
C ASP A 445 3.21 0.50 13.94
N TRP A 446 4.15 0.06 14.75
CA TRP A 446 3.96 -1.08 15.63
C TRP A 446 4.39 -2.43 15.04
N THR A 447 4.15 -3.51 15.76
CA THR A 447 4.70 -4.85 15.52
C THR A 447 3.59 -5.89 15.36
N PRO A 448 3.67 -6.79 14.37
CA PRO A 448 4.51 -6.69 13.20
C PRO A 448 4.08 -5.54 12.30
N ASP A 449 5.06 -4.94 11.61
CA ASP A 449 4.84 -3.79 10.75
C ASP A 449 4.58 -4.25 9.30
N HIS A 450 3.32 -4.44 8.93
CA HIS A 450 2.93 -4.93 7.60
C HIS A 450 3.27 -3.93 6.48
N ASN A 451 3.20 -2.64 6.74
CA ASN A 451 3.60 -1.68 5.71
C ASN A 451 5.12 -1.67 5.48
N TRP A 452 5.91 -2.02 6.50
CA TRP A 452 7.35 -2.25 6.32
C TRP A 452 7.61 -3.45 5.41
N GLY A 453 6.98 -4.60 5.72
CA GLY A 453 7.08 -5.79 4.87
C GLY A 453 6.57 -5.56 3.46
N GLY A 454 5.44 -4.85 3.32
CA GLY A 454 4.83 -4.50 2.04
C GLY A 454 5.72 -3.62 1.18
N SER A 455 6.25 -2.52 1.72
CA SER A 455 7.19 -1.67 0.99
C SER A 455 8.49 -2.38 0.63
N GLY A 456 8.96 -3.31 1.48
CA GLY A 456 10.09 -4.18 1.16
C GLY A 456 9.79 -5.14 0.01
N MET A 457 8.62 -5.75 0.03
CA MET A 457 8.16 -6.67 -1.03
C MET A 457 8.02 -5.96 -2.37
N ILE A 458 7.40 -4.76 -2.40
CA ILE A 458 7.28 -3.94 -3.59
C ILE A 458 8.68 -3.60 -4.15
N GLY A 459 9.61 -3.16 -3.31
CA GLY A 459 10.95 -2.79 -3.75
C GLY A 459 11.67 -3.93 -4.47
N LEU A 460 11.64 -5.16 -3.94
CA LEU A 460 12.24 -6.32 -4.61
C LEU A 460 11.55 -6.64 -5.95
N GLN A 461 10.23 -6.55 -6.00
CA GLN A 461 9.48 -6.74 -7.23
C GLN A 461 9.86 -5.69 -8.28
N GLU A 462 10.00 -4.41 -7.91
CA GLU A 462 10.41 -3.33 -8.80
C GLU A 462 11.88 -3.44 -9.26
N MET A 463 12.75 -4.03 -8.45
CA MET A 463 14.13 -4.30 -8.88
C MET A 463 14.19 -5.35 -10.00
N LEU A 464 13.23 -6.29 -10.05
CA LEU A 464 13.21 -7.41 -10.97
C LEU A 464 12.36 -7.18 -12.21
N LEU A 465 11.19 -6.54 -12.06
CA LEU A 465 10.21 -6.39 -13.13
C LEU A 465 9.49 -5.06 -13.04
N GLN A 466 9.56 -4.25 -14.10
CA GLN A 466 8.76 -3.04 -14.30
C GLN A 466 8.08 -3.08 -15.67
N THR A 467 7.15 -2.15 -15.89
CA THR A 467 6.46 -2.02 -17.18
C THR A 467 6.46 -0.59 -17.68
N ASN A 468 6.52 -0.42 -19.02
CA ASN A 468 6.34 0.85 -19.67
C ASN A 468 5.49 0.67 -20.93
N GLY A 469 4.21 1.01 -20.85
CA GLY A 469 3.23 0.60 -21.87
C GLY A 469 3.21 -0.92 -22.01
N GLU A 470 3.35 -1.42 -23.21
CA GLU A 470 3.42 -2.85 -23.50
C GLU A 470 4.75 -3.52 -23.11
N GLN A 471 5.82 -2.73 -22.93
CA GLN A 471 7.14 -3.27 -22.61
C GLN A 471 7.21 -3.80 -21.18
N ILE A 472 7.86 -4.95 -21.01
CA ILE A 472 8.16 -5.59 -19.73
C ILE A 472 9.68 -5.51 -19.52
N LEU A 473 10.10 -4.68 -18.58
CA LEU A 473 11.49 -4.40 -18.30
C LEU A 473 12.00 -5.35 -17.22
N LEU A 474 12.92 -6.24 -17.55
CA LEU A 474 13.50 -7.20 -16.63
C LEU A 474 14.83 -6.69 -16.07
N PHE A 475 14.99 -6.84 -14.76
CA PHE A 475 16.19 -6.45 -14.01
C PHE A 475 16.53 -4.96 -14.09
N PRO A 476 15.54 -4.03 -14.02
CA PRO A 476 15.82 -2.60 -14.19
C PRO A 476 16.71 -2.01 -13.08
N ALA A 477 16.72 -2.65 -11.90
CA ALA A 477 17.54 -2.24 -10.76
C ALA A 477 18.11 -3.42 -9.95
N TRP A 478 18.27 -4.59 -10.58
CA TRP A 478 18.83 -5.77 -9.92
C TRP A 478 20.36 -5.83 -10.08
N PRO A 479 21.13 -6.07 -9.00
CA PRO A 479 22.59 -6.21 -9.09
C PRO A 479 22.99 -7.40 -9.96
N LYS A 480 23.95 -7.20 -10.87
CA LYS A 480 24.42 -8.27 -11.80
C LYS A 480 25.01 -9.48 -11.08
N GLU A 481 25.63 -9.26 -9.93
CA GLU A 481 26.26 -10.28 -9.12
C GLU A 481 25.27 -11.12 -8.29
N TRP A 482 24.02 -10.71 -8.18
CA TRP A 482 23.00 -11.45 -7.45
C TRP A 482 22.30 -12.47 -8.33
N ASN A 483 22.64 -13.74 -8.17
CA ASN A 483 21.90 -14.82 -8.81
C ASN A 483 20.48 -14.88 -8.27
N VAL A 484 19.50 -15.02 -9.16
CA VAL A 484 18.08 -15.07 -8.78
C VAL A 484 17.28 -15.93 -9.76
N HIS A 485 16.31 -16.65 -9.22
CA HIS A 485 15.20 -17.25 -9.94
C HIS A 485 13.90 -16.65 -9.43
N PHE A 486 13.08 -16.11 -10.29
CA PHE A 486 11.82 -15.50 -9.89
C PHE A 486 10.69 -15.79 -10.85
N LYS A 487 9.47 -15.69 -10.34
CA LYS A 487 8.22 -15.69 -11.10
C LYS A 487 7.33 -14.56 -10.58
N LEU A 488 6.96 -13.64 -11.47
CA LEU A 488 6.12 -12.47 -11.18
C LEU A 488 5.08 -12.27 -12.28
N HIS A 489 4.11 -11.40 -12.01
CA HIS A 489 3.04 -11.04 -12.94
C HIS A 489 3.23 -9.62 -13.48
N ALA A 490 2.72 -9.41 -14.68
CA ALA A 490 2.66 -8.13 -15.38
C ALA A 490 1.26 -7.93 -16.00
N PRO A 491 0.88 -6.70 -16.40
CA PRO A 491 -0.38 -6.45 -17.11
C PRO A 491 -0.56 -7.31 -18.36
N GLY A 492 -1.82 -7.49 -18.79
CA GLY A 492 -2.17 -8.32 -19.95
C GLY A 492 -2.12 -9.81 -19.62
N GLU A 493 -2.57 -10.19 -18.41
CA GLU A 493 -2.62 -11.58 -17.91
C GLU A 493 -1.26 -12.30 -18.03
N THR A 494 -0.19 -11.52 -17.92
CA THR A 494 1.18 -11.99 -18.23
C THR A 494 1.88 -12.51 -16.98
N THR A 495 2.50 -13.69 -17.11
CA THR A 495 3.41 -14.25 -16.09
C THR A 495 4.81 -14.34 -16.68
N VAL A 496 5.80 -13.88 -15.94
CA VAL A 496 7.21 -13.93 -16.30
C VAL A 496 7.97 -14.73 -15.25
N GLU A 497 8.65 -15.79 -15.71
CA GLU A 497 9.58 -16.58 -14.90
C GLU A 497 10.96 -16.50 -15.55
N ALA A 498 11.95 -16.07 -14.78
CA ALA A 498 13.30 -15.88 -15.31
C ALA A 498 14.38 -16.26 -14.29
N THR A 499 15.51 -16.70 -14.81
CA THR A 499 16.71 -17.01 -14.01
C THR A 499 17.88 -16.17 -14.49
N LEU A 500 18.49 -15.44 -13.54
CA LEU A 500 19.75 -14.72 -13.74
C LEU A 500 20.87 -15.46 -13.03
N LYS A 501 21.94 -15.82 -13.74
CA LYS A 501 23.16 -16.42 -13.17
C LYS A 501 24.39 -15.74 -13.73
N ASN A 502 25.28 -15.31 -12.84
CA ASN A 502 26.55 -14.66 -13.22
C ASN A 502 26.35 -13.49 -14.19
N GLY A 503 25.31 -12.67 -13.94
CA GLY A 503 24.97 -11.50 -14.74
C GLY A 503 24.35 -11.79 -16.10
N LYS A 504 23.94 -13.03 -16.39
CA LYS A 504 23.30 -13.42 -17.66
C LYS A 504 21.96 -14.09 -17.39
N VAL A 505 20.97 -13.79 -18.21
CA VAL A 505 19.69 -14.49 -18.20
C VAL A 505 19.90 -15.88 -18.82
N THR A 506 19.71 -16.91 -18.02
CA THR A 506 19.93 -18.31 -18.42
C THR A 506 18.65 -19.05 -18.75
N ASP A 507 17.51 -18.57 -18.23
CA ASP A 507 16.19 -19.10 -18.52
C ASP A 507 15.16 -17.97 -18.50
N LEU A 508 14.19 -18.02 -19.44
CA LEU A 508 13.12 -17.05 -19.57
C LEU A 508 11.85 -17.70 -20.15
N LYS A 509 10.82 -17.73 -19.31
CA LYS A 509 9.50 -18.20 -19.68
C LYS A 509 8.49 -17.08 -19.51
N VAL A 510 7.70 -16.80 -20.53
CA VAL A 510 6.65 -15.79 -20.55
C VAL A 510 5.34 -16.44 -20.97
N LEU A 511 4.28 -16.19 -20.25
CA LEU A 511 2.94 -16.65 -20.57
C LEU A 511 1.98 -15.45 -20.58
N PRO A 512 1.20 -15.26 -21.65
CA PRO A 512 1.22 -16.05 -22.91
C PRO A 512 2.51 -15.81 -23.69
N GLU A 513 2.93 -16.79 -24.50
CA GLU A 513 4.19 -16.72 -25.27
C GLU A 513 4.24 -15.50 -26.22
N SER A 514 3.09 -15.03 -26.68
CA SER A 514 2.97 -13.82 -27.51
C SER A 514 3.55 -12.56 -26.85
N ARG A 515 3.61 -12.51 -25.53
CA ARG A 515 4.16 -11.39 -24.74
C ARG A 515 5.70 -11.41 -24.64
N LYS A 516 6.34 -12.48 -25.10
CA LYS A 516 7.81 -12.59 -25.05
C LYS A 516 8.52 -11.52 -25.89
N LYS A 517 7.87 -11.08 -26.97
CA LYS A 517 8.36 -9.97 -27.82
C LYS A 517 8.46 -8.62 -27.09
N ASP A 518 7.70 -8.46 -26.00
CA ASP A 518 7.63 -7.21 -25.23
C ASP A 518 8.67 -7.16 -24.10
N ILE A 519 9.46 -8.23 -23.94
CA ILE A 519 10.52 -8.30 -22.92
C ILE A 519 11.73 -7.45 -23.33
N VAL A 520 12.16 -6.63 -22.41
CA VAL A 520 13.41 -5.84 -22.51
C VAL A 520 14.31 -6.18 -21.32
N ILE A 521 15.45 -6.81 -21.59
CA ILE A 521 16.44 -7.15 -20.56
C ILE A 521 17.32 -5.93 -20.31
N MET A 522 17.18 -5.33 -19.12
CA MET A 522 17.86 -4.06 -18.79
C MET A 522 19.29 -4.25 -18.31
N ILE A 523 19.59 -5.40 -17.69
CA ILE A 523 20.92 -5.70 -17.12
C ILE A 523 22.02 -5.83 -18.18
N GLU A 524 21.65 -6.11 -19.42
CA GLU A 524 22.56 -6.27 -20.57
C GLU A 524 22.78 -4.96 -21.33
N LYS A 525 21.98 -3.93 -21.07
CA LYS A 525 22.20 -2.60 -21.64
C LYS A 525 23.25 -1.87 -20.82
N GLU A 526 24.30 -1.40 -21.47
CA GLU A 526 25.21 -0.43 -20.86
C GLU A 526 24.38 0.82 -20.47
N LYS A 527 24.52 1.23 -19.21
CA LYS A 527 23.80 2.38 -18.64
C LYS A 527 24.34 3.71 -19.15
#